data_64cc7bb3d49ad2eba55213868e7e10dc
#
_entry.id   64cc7bb3d49ad2eba55213868e7e10dc
#
_cell.length_a   1.000
_cell.length_b   1.000
_cell.length_c   1.000
_cell.angle_alpha   90.00
_cell.angle_beta   90.00
_cell.angle_gamma   90.00
#
_symmetry.space_group_name_H-M   'P 1'
#
loop_
_entity.id
_entity.type
_entity.pdbx_description
1 polymer ?
#
loop_
_entity_poly.entity_id
_entity_poly.type
_entity_poly.pdbx_seq_one_letter_code
_entity_poly.pdbx_strand_id
1 'polypeptide(L)'
;MAYYFIFPEKDATIYSHPDRTKLNTGHDEILEIVKEKGSTDQQYYPSRILIKFKNEEIKTTISEKIGSSTFNNGTSEVALQLLSSEHKNLETTLNLEAFAISQSWNEGTGRFSNLPTSSNGCSWI
;
A
#
# COMPACT_ATOMS: atom_id res chain seq x y z
N MET A 1 1.35 -3.82 -28.70
CA MET A 1 1.85 -3.49 -27.36
C MET A 1 1.36 -4.58 -26.40
N ALA A 2 2.23 -5.14 -25.58
CA ALA A 2 1.88 -6.16 -24.61
C ALA A 2 1.83 -5.55 -23.21
N TYR A 3 0.84 -5.96 -22.42
CA TYR A 3 0.70 -5.56 -21.02
C TYR A 3 0.83 -6.77 -20.13
N TYR A 4 1.57 -6.63 -19.04
CA TYR A 4 1.73 -7.65 -18.02
C TYR A 4 1.35 -7.05 -16.68
N PHE A 5 0.46 -7.71 -15.97
CA PHE A 5 0.00 -7.29 -14.64
C PHE A 5 0.65 -8.17 -13.59
N ILE A 6 1.17 -7.53 -12.56
CA ILE A 6 1.70 -8.18 -11.36
C ILE A 6 0.88 -7.70 -10.19
N PHE A 7 0.30 -8.63 -9.44
CA PHE A 7 -0.54 -8.32 -8.29
C PHE A 7 0.29 -8.33 -7.00
N PRO A 8 -0.10 -7.53 -5.99
CA PRO A 8 0.55 -7.57 -4.69
C PRO A 8 0.53 -8.97 -4.08
N GLU A 9 1.61 -9.36 -3.42
CA GLU A 9 1.61 -10.57 -2.58
C GLU A 9 1.13 -10.28 -1.17
N LYS A 10 1.27 -9.03 -0.73
CA LYS A 10 0.76 -8.53 0.55
C LYS A 10 0.59 -7.02 0.54
N ASP A 11 -0.36 -6.56 1.31
CA ASP A 11 -0.63 -5.15 1.50
C ASP A 11 -1.25 -4.87 2.88
N ALA A 12 -1.17 -3.64 3.33
CA ALA A 12 -1.80 -3.18 4.55
C ALA A 12 -1.86 -1.66 4.62
N THR A 13 -2.78 -1.13 5.40
CA THR A 13 -2.81 0.27 5.79
C THR A 13 -2.28 0.43 7.20
N ILE A 14 -1.44 1.43 7.44
CA ILE A 14 -0.99 1.82 8.78
C ILE A 14 -1.42 3.25 9.08
N TYR A 15 -1.81 3.51 10.34
CA TYR A 15 -2.44 4.75 10.75
C TYR A 15 -1.59 5.48 11.80
N SER A 16 -1.33 6.76 11.59
CA SER A 16 -0.59 7.59 12.56
C SER A 16 -1.47 8.15 13.68
N HIS A 17 -2.79 8.03 13.59
CA HIS A 17 -3.69 8.49 14.64
C HIS A 17 -3.38 7.79 15.98
N PRO A 18 -3.28 8.52 17.12
CA PRO A 18 -2.85 7.96 18.41
C PRO A 18 -3.59 6.69 18.83
N ASP A 19 -4.91 6.64 18.58
CA ASP A 19 -5.73 5.47 18.92
C ASP A 19 -5.54 4.27 18.00
N ARG A 20 -4.80 4.43 16.89
CA ARG A 20 -4.63 3.42 15.83
C ARG A 20 -3.19 3.09 15.48
N THR A 21 -2.23 3.67 16.17
CA THR A 21 -0.80 3.45 15.87
C THR A 21 -0.36 2.00 15.97
N LYS A 22 -1.08 1.16 16.74
CA LYS A 22 -0.83 -0.27 16.90
C LYS A 22 -1.79 -1.16 16.11
N LEU A 23 -2.70 -0.56 15.34
CA LEU A 23 -3.68 -1.31 14.56
C LEU A 23 -3.00 -1.98 13.37
N ASN A 24 -3.24 -3.27 13.19
CA ASN A 24 -2.91 -4.00 11.98
C ASN A 24 -4.16 -4.20 11.12
N THR A 25 -4.02 -4.04 9.82
CA THR A 25 -5.09 -4.17 8.83
C THR A 25 -4.70 -5.07 7.65
N GLY A 26 -3.81 -6.04 7.89
CA GLY A 26 -3.32 -6.92 6.84
C GLY A 26 -4.38 -7.82 6.20
N HIS A 27 -5.55 -7.99 6.80
CA HIS A 27 -6.68 -8.74 6.25
C HIS A 27 -7.85 -7.84 5.82
N ASP A 28 -7.66 -6.53 5.77
CA ASP A 28 -8.67 -5.66 5.16
C ASP A 28 -8.65 -5.75 3.64
N GLU A 29 -9.81 -5.69 3.04
CA GLU A 29 -10.01 -5.83 1.60
C GLU A 29 -9.79 -4.51 0.85
N ILE A 30 -9.73 -3.41 1.59
CA ILE A 30 -9.58 -2.06 1.05
C ILE A 30 -8.41 -1.37 1.74
N LEU A 31 -7.53 -0.79 0.94
CA LEU A 31 -6.47 0.07 1.42
C LEU A 31 -6.97 1.50 1.54
N GLU A 32 -6.68 2.15 2.65
CA GLU A 32 -7.19 3.48 2.94
C GLU A 32 -6.09 4.55 2.91
N ILE A 33 -6.32 5.60 2.14
CA ILE A 33 -5.54 6.84 2.20
C ILE A 33 -6.41 7.88 2.87
N VAL A 34 -6.15 8.14 4.13
CA VAL A 34 -6.91 9.08 4.95
C VAL A 34 -5.99 10.07 5.63
N LYS A 35 -6.54 11.24 5.91
CA LYS A 35 -5.94 12.27 6.77
C LYS A 35 -6.96 12.59 7.85
N GLU A 36 -6.86 11.85 8.94
CA GLU A 36 -7.80 11.93 10.05
C GLU A 36 -7.47 13.09 10.97
N LYS A 37 -8.47 13.83 11.41
CA LYS A 37 -8.31 14.91 12.36
C LYS A 37 -8.50 14.39 13.78
N GLY A 38 -7.54 14.64 14.65
CA GLY A 38 -7.66 14.32 16.07
C GLY A 38 -8.78 15.10 16.75
N SER A 39 -9.50 14.43 17.64
CA SER A 39 -10.67 15.01 18.31
C SER A 39 -10.32 16.08 19.33
N THR A 40 -9.17 15.96 20.00
CA THR A 40 -8.76 16.83 21.11
C THR A 40 -7.70 17.86 20.71
N ASP A 41 -6.71 17.45 19.93
CA ASP A 41 -5.56 18.28 19.58
C ASP A 41 -5.69 19.02 18.24
N GLN A 42 -6.73 18.70 17.48
CA GLN A 42 -7.00 19.27 16.16
C GLN A 42 -5.89 19.02 15.12
N GLN A 43 -4.95 18.11 15.40
CA GLN A 43 -3.91 17.71 14.49
C GLN A 43 -4.44 16.77 13.41
N TYR A 44 -3.72 16.70 12.29
CA TYR A 44 -4.04 15.77 11.20
C TYR A 44 -3.08 14.59 11.19
N TYR A 45 -3.64 13.41 11.12
CA TYR A 45 -2.94 12.13 11.16
C TYR A 45 -3.12 11.37 9.85
N PRO A 46 -2.08 11.29 9.02
CA PRO A 46 -2.16 10.55 7.77
C PRO A 46 -2.08 9.04 7.98
N SER A 47 -2.68 8.29 7.06
CA SER A 47 -2.37 6.87 6.87
C SER A 47 -1.28 6.69 5.83
N ARG A 48 -0.73 5.47 5.78
CA ARG A 48 0.17 5.01 4.71
C ARG A 48 -0.24 3.62 4.28
N ILE A 49 -0.15 3.38 2.98
CA ILE A 49 -0.34 2.05 2.41
C ILE A 49 1.03 1.42 2.22
N LEU A 50 1.17 0.18 2.65
CA LEU A 50 2.30 -0.69 2.37
C LEU A 50 1.88 -1.70 1.32
N ILE A 51 2.65 -1.85 0.24
CA ILE A 51 2.38 -2.82 -0.82
C ILE A 51 3.68 -3.55 -1.14
N LYS A 52 3.61 -4.85 -1.28
CA LYS A 52 4.74 -5.65 -1.76
C LYS A 52 4.34 -6.56 -2.89
N PHE A 53 5.11 -6.53 -3.96
CA PHE A 53 5.02 -7.44 -5.09
C PHE A 53 6.04 -8.56 -4.96
N LYS A 54 5.72 -9.73 -5.49
CA LYS A 54 6.58 -10.90 -5.44
C LYS A 54 7.78 -10.75 -6.37
N ASN A 55 8.98 -10.73 -5.80
CA ASN A 55 10.21 -10.49 -6.54
C ASN A 55 10.43 -11.51 -7.69
N GLU A 56 10.10 -12.78 -7.46
CA GLU A 56 10.26 -13.82 -8.48
C GLU A 56 9.33 -13.61 -9.67
N GLU A 57 8.11 -13.13 -9.43
CA GLU A 57 7.17 -12.80 -10.49
C GLU A 57 7.65 -11.62 -11.33
N ILE A 58 8.20 -10.59 -10.69
CA ILE A 58 8.80 -9.44 -11.37
C ILE A 58 9.98 -9.92 -12.25
N LYS A 59 10.89 -10.71 -11.70
CA LYS A 59 12.05 -11.24 -12.43
C LYS A 59 11.62 -12.07 -13.63
N THR A 60 10.71 -13.02 -13.43
CA THR A 60 10.19 -13.88 -14.50
C THR A 60 9.51 -13.05 -15.59
N THR A 61 8.71 -12.06 -15.23
CA THR A 61 8.06 -11.19 -16.21
C THR A 61 9.09 -10.43 -17.03
N ILE A 62 10.11 -9.87 -16.41
CA ILE A 62 11.16 -9.12 -17.12
C ILE A 62 12.00 -10.05 -17.99
N SER A 63 12.46 -11.19 -17.47
CA SER A 63 13.41 -12.06 -18.17
C SER A 63 12.77 -12.92 -19.26
N GLU A 64 11.58 -13.44 -19.02
CA GLU A 64 10.96 -14.46 -19.89
C GLU A 64 9.83 -13.89 -20.76
N LYS A 65 9.06 -12.95 -20.25
CA LYS A 65 7.93 -12.41 -21.00
C LYS A 65 8.26 -11.15 -21.80
N ILE A 66 9.03 -10.24 -21.24
CA ILE A 66 9.44 -9.01 -21.91
C ILE A 66 10.79 -9.20 -22.63
N GLY A 67 11.73 -9.86 -21.96
CA GLY A 67 13.13 -9.96 -22.33
C GLY A 67 13.96 -8.83 -21.72
N SER A 68 15.04 -9.19 -21.03
CA SER A 68 15.87 -8.23 -20.29
C SER A 68 16.46 -7.13 -21.18
N SER A 69 16.84 -7.45 -22.42
CA SER A 69 17.35 -6.45 -23.37
C SER A 69 16.28 -5.46 -23.80
N THR A 70 15.05 -5.92 -24.04
CA THR A 70 13.91 -5.06 -24.38
C THR A 70 13.54 -4.16 -23.21
N PHE A 71 13.53 -4.69 -21.99
CA PHE A 71 13.27 -3.91 -20.80
C PHE A 71 14.31 -2.80 -20.57
N ASN A 72 15.58 -3.13 -20.77
CA ASN A 72 16.70 -2.21 -20.52
C ASN A 72 16.91 -1.15 -21.61
N ASN A 73 16.31 -1.30 -22.79
CA ASN A 73 16.48 -0.31 -23.89
C ASN A 73 15.58 0.93 -23.74
N GLY A 74 14.80 1.01 -22.65
CA GLY A 74 13.96 2.17 -22.34
C GLY A 74 12.63 2.23 -23.09
N THR A 75 12.23 1.16 -23.79
CA THR A 75 10.92 1.09 -24.47
C THR A 75 9.82 0.53 -23.60
N SER A 76 10.15 0.06 -22.39
CA SER A 76 9.20 -0.48 -21.41
C SER A 76 8.83 0.58 -20.38
N GLU A 77 7.54 0.64 -20.05
CA GLU A 77 7.00 1.50 -19.00
C GLU A 77 6.56 0.62 -17.82
N VAL A 78 6.88 1.06 -16.63
CA VAL A 78 6.42 0.43 -15.37
C VAL A 78 5.54 1.42 -14.62
N ALA A 79 4.33 1.03 -14.31
CA ALA A 79 3.38 1.87 -13.60
C ALA A 79 2.75 1.14 -12.42
N LEU A 80 2.58 1.83 -11.30
CA LEU A 80 1.72 1.38 -10.20
C LEU A 80 0.29 1.83 -10.50
N GLN A 81 -0.61 0.86 -10.66
CA GLN A 81 -2.03 1.14 -10.88
C GLN A 81 -2.80 0.95 -9.57
N LEU A 82 -3.46 2.00 -9.13
CA LEU A 82 -4.38 1.99 -8.00
C LEU A 82 -5.79 2.26 -8.50
N LEU A 83 -6.76 1.47 -8.02
CA LEU A 83 -8.17 1.66 -8.33
C LEU A 83 -8.87 2.26 -7.11
N SER A 84 -9.59 3.36 -7.33
CA SER A 84 -10.43 3.93 -6.29
C SER A 84 -11.75 3.18 -6.22
N SER A 85 -12.09 2.65 -5.04
CA SER A 85 -13.40 2.02 -4.80
C SER A 85 -14.44 3.04 -4.34
N GLU A 86 -14.06 3.91 -3.42
CA GLU A 86 -14.92 4.96 -2.85
C GLU A 86 -14.06 6.16 -2.42
N HIS A 87 -14.62 7.35 -2.50
CA HIS A 87 -14.01 8.56 -1.96
C HIS A 87 -15.09 9.46 -1.34
N LYS A 88 -14.73 10.10 -0.23
CA LYS A 88 -15.60 11.08 0.47
C LYS A 88 -14.80 12.33 0.82
N ASN A 89 -15.44 13.48 0.70
CA ASN A 89 -14.87 14.77 1.09
C ASN A 89 -13.54 15.11 0.42
N LEU A 90 -13.35 14.69 -0.83
CA LEU A 90 -12.21 15.10 -1.64
C LEU A 90 -12.55 16.45 -2.32
N GLU A 91 -12.38 17.53 -1.59
CA GLU A 91 -12.64 18.88 -2.10
C GLU A 91 -11.45 19.46 -2.85
N THR A 92 -10.27 18.83 -2.74
CA THR A 92 -9.02 19.33 -3.32
C THR A 92 -8.24 18.22 -4.02
N THR A 93 -7.33 18.61 -4.89
CA THR A 93 -6.37 17.70 -5.51
C THR A 93 -5.49 17.07 -4.45
N LEU A 94 -5.41 15.75 -4.43
CA LEU A 94 -4.50 14.98 -3.59
C LEU A 94 -3.26 14.60 -4.37
N ASN A 95 -2.10 14.83 -3.79
CA ASN A 95 -0.84 14.30 -4.29
C ASN A 95 -0.51 13.01 -3.53
N LEU A 96 -0.34 11.92 -4.27
CA LEU A 96 0.12 10.65 -3.74
C LEU A 96 1.58 10.46 -4.13
N GLU A 97 2.38 10.06 -3.16
CA GLU A 97 3.80 9.81 -3.36
C GLU A 97 4.10 8.35 -3.02
N ALA A 98 4.91 7.69 -3.84
CA ALA A 98 5.35 6.31 -3.63
C ALA A 98 6.85 6.28 -3.33
N PHE A 99 7.21 5.56 -2.27
CA PHE A 99 8.60 5.42 -1.82
C PHE A 99 8.97 3.95 -1.69
N ALA A 100 10.22 3.62 -2.00
CA ALA A 100 10.75 2.30 -1.75
C ALA A 100 10.93 2.08 -0.23
N ILE A 101 10.56 0.88 0.24
CA ILE A 101 10.75 0.47 1.63
C ILE A 101 11.95 -0.46 1.69
N SER A 102 12.96 -0.12 2.48
CA SER A 102 14.17 -0.93 2.68
C SER A 102 14.03 -2.01 3.76
N GLN A 103 13.04 -1.86 4.64
CA GLN A 103 12.79 -2.77 5.75
C GLN A 103 11.74 -3.81 5.39
N SER A 104 11.98 -5.07 5.77
CA SER A 104 10.97 -6.11 5.68
C SER A 104 9.84 -5.88 6.70
N TRP A 105 8.63 -6.30 6.35
CA TRP A 105 7.45 -6.17 7.21
C TRP A 105 6.53 -7.37 7.06
N ASN A 106 5.75 -7.65 8.06
CA ASN A 106 4.73 -8.69 8.05
C ASN A 106 3.36 -8.07 7.85
N GLU A 107 2.56 -8.65 6.97
CA GLU A 107 1.19 -8.20 6.69
C GLU A 107 0.32 -8.26 7.93
N GLY A 108 0.38 -9.37 8.65
CA GLY A 108 -0.47 -9.63 9.81
C GLY A 108 -1.83 -10.17 9.39
N THR A 109 -2.71 -10.32 10.38
CA THR A 109 -4.06 -10.90 10.20
C THR A 109 -5.16 -10.02 10.78
N GLY A 110 -4.83 -8.78 11.13
CA GLY A 110 -5.77 -7.85 11.71
C GLY A 110 -6.72 -7.24 10.68
N ARG A 111 -7.84 -6.77 11.19
CA ARG A 111 -8.81 -5.96 10.45
C ARG A 111 -9.11 -4.69 11.25
N PHE A 112 -9.44 -3.61 10.55
CA PHE A 112 -9.84 -2.34 11.18
C PHE A 112 -10.99 -2.51 12.18
N SER A 113 -11.90 -3.41 11.89
CA SER A 113 -13.08 -3.71 12.72
C SER A 113 -12.82 -4.63 13.91
N ASN A 114 -11.59 -5.13 14.12
CA ASN A 114 -11.31 -6.06 15.20
C ASN A 114 -11.48 -5.41 16.59
N LEU A 115 -12.21 -6.10 17.48
CA LEU A 115 -12.35 -5.79 18.87
C LEU A 115 -12.08 -7.07 19.71
N PRO A 116 -10.99 -7.11 20.49
CA PRO A 116 -9.97 -6.08 20.66
C PRO A 116 -9.12 -5.86 19.41
N THR A 117 -8.51 -4.69 19.31
CA THR A 117 -7.61 -4.33 18.20
C THR A 117 -6.49 -5.35 18.05
N SER A 118 -6.28 -5.84 16.83
CA SER A 118 -5.14 -6.70 16.52
C SER A 118 -3.90 -5.86 16.26
N SER A 119 -2.80 -6.21 16.91
CA SER A 119 -1.46 -5.64 16.69
C SER A 119 -0.49 -6.64 16.07
N ASN A 120 -1.01 -7.74 15.53
CA ASN A 120 -0.22 -8.78 14.88
C ASN A 120 0.12 -8.37 13.45
N GLY A 121 1.34 -7.95 13.19
CA GLY A 121 1.81 -7.53 11.87
C GLY A 121 2.31 -6.10 11.84
N CYS A 122 2.36 -5.50 10.65
CA CYS A 122 2.78 -4.12 10.49
C CYS A 122 1.79 -3.13 11.13
N SER A 123 2.34 -2.09 11.73
CA SER A 123 1.62 -0.99 12.31
C SER A 123 2.46 0.29 12.20
N TRP A 124 1.96 1.42 12.64
CA TRP A 124 2.72 2.67 12.59
C TRP A 124 3.90 2.68 13.58
N ILE A 125 3.76 2.00 14.73
CA ILE A 125 4.79 1.85 15.80
C ILE A 125 4.84 0.40 16.25
#